data_edbacc276cbe5dde5e532ddef71860df
#
_entry.id   edbacc276cbe5dde5e532ddef71860df
#
_cell.length_a   1.000
_cell.length_b   1.000
_cell.length_c   1.000
_cell.angle_alpha   90.00
_cell.angle_beta   90.00
_cell.angle_gamma   90.00
#
_symmetry.space_group_name_H-M   'P 1'
#
loop_
_entity.id
_entity.type
_entity.pdbx_description
1 polymer ?
#
loop_
_entity_poly.entity_id
_entity_poly.type
_entity_poly.pdbx_seq_one_letter_code
_entity_poly.pdbx_strand_id
1 'polypeptide(L)' 'MLVTVESLHVVLADGRELTAPLAWFPRLLDATPEQRRNWRLIGRGQGIHWPDVDEDISVASLLRAA' A
#
# COMPACT_ATOMS: atom_id res chain seq x y z
N MET A 1 -5.19 -3.94 6.15
CA MET A 1 -3.90 -3.68 5.49
C MET A 1 -2.82 -3.43 6.53
N LEU A 2 -1.63 -3.84 6.25
CA LEU A 2 -0.49 -3.64 7.14
C LEU A 2 0.72 -3.19 6.33
N VAL A 3 1.41 -2.13 6.78
CA VAL A 3 2.64 -1.67 6.15
C VAL A 3 3.77 -1.82 7.17
N THR A 4 4.70 -2.70 6.88
CA THR A 4 5.85 -2.95 7.76
C THR A 4 7.07 -2.17 7.29
N VAL A 5 8.21 -2.37 7.95
CA VAL A 5 9.48 -1.75 7.55
C VAL A 5 9.93 -2.25 6.17
N GLU A 6 9.58 -3.45 5.80
CA GLU A 6 10.08 -4.09 4.58
C GLU A 6 9.01 -4.31 3.51
N SER A 7 7.73 -4.40 3.90
CA SER A 7 6.68 -4.86 3.00
C SER A 7 5.37 -4.10 3.17
N LEU A 8 4.65 -3.99 2.07
CA LEU A 8 3.26 -3.59 2.03
C LEU A 8 2.42 -4.86 1.96
N HIS A 9 1.54 -5.06 2.93
CA HIS A 9 0.66 -6.22 3.00
C HIS A 9 -0.79 -5.79 2.88
N VAL A 10 -1.49 -6.31 1.89
CA VAL A 10 -2.87 -5.92 1.59
C VAL A 10 -3.77 -7.14 1.62
N VAL A 11 -4.87 -7.04 2.36
CA VAL A 11 -5.90 -8.08 2.37
C VAL A 11 -7.06 -7.62 1.49
N LEU A 12 -7.40 -8.42 0.50
CA LEU A 12 -8.47 -8.11 -0.44
C LEU A 12 -9.84 -8.51 0.13
N ALA A 13 -10.91 -7.94 -0.45
CA ALA A 13 -12.27 -8.19 0.01
C ALA A 13 -12.68 -9.65 -0.09
N ASP A 14 -12.09 -10.41 -1.02
CA ASP A 14 -12.37 -11.82 -1.22
C ASP A 14 -11.52 -12.74 -0.34
N GLY A 15 -10.70 -12.18 0.56
CA GLY A 15 -9.85 -12.93 1.47
C GLY A 15 -8.44 -13.18 0.97
N ARG A 16 -8.14 -12.85 -0.28
CA ARG A 16 -6.77 -13.00 -0.80
C ARG A 16 -5.86 -11.95 -0.18
N GLU A 17 -4.59 -12.30 -0.06
CA GLU A 17 -3.58 -11.42 0.50
C GLU A 17 -2.48 -11.17 -0.53
N LEU A 18 -2.01 -9.92 -0.56
CA LEU A 18 -0.91 -9.51 -1.42
C LEU A 18 0.19 -8.91 -0.55
N THR A 19 1.44 -9.25 -0.85
CA THR A 19 2.60 -8.65 -0.20
C THR A 19 3.54 -8.13 -1.27
N ALA A 20 3.94 -6.87 -1.14
CA ALA A 20 4.85 -6.24 -2.09
C ALA A 20 6.01 -5.59 -1.33
N PRO A 21 7.24 -5.66 -1.87
CA PRO A 21 8.38 -5.00 -1.25
C PRO A 21 8.21 -3.49 -1.24
N LEU A 22 8.54 -2.82 -0.13
CA LEU A 22 8.49 -1.36 -0.07
C LEU A 22 9.48 -0.72 -1.04
N ALA A 23 10.52 -1.44 -1.45
CA ALA A 23 11.48 -0.93 -2.43
C ALA A 23 10.82 -0.58 -3.77
N TRP A 24 9.65 -1.14 -4.07
CA TRP A 24 8.89 -0.78 -5.26
C TRP A 24 8.20 0.59 -5.13
N PHE A 25 8.13 1.12 -3.92
CA PHE A 25 7.43 2.37 -3.61
C PHE A 25 8.37 3.28 -2.81
N PRO A 26 9.27 4.01 -3.50
CA PRO A 26 10.31 4.79 -2.82
C PRO A 26 9.76 5.79 -1.81
N ARG A 27 8.60 6.41 -2.08
CA ARG A 27 7.99 7.36 -1.15
C ARG A 27 7.59 6.70 0.16
N LEU A 28 7.08 5.47 0.10
CA LEU A 28 6.75 4.70 1.30
C LEU A 28 7.99 4.20 2.00
N LEU A 29 9.01 3.82 1.25
CA LEU A 29 10.27 3.36 1.81
C LEU A 29 10.93 4.45 2.67
N ASP A 30 10.87 5.70 2.19
CA ASP A 30 11.46 6.85 2.88
C ASP A 30 10.53 7.43 3.96
N ALA A 31 9.30 6.97 4.04
CA ALA A 31 8.32 7.50 4.99
C ALA A 31 8.60 7.02 6.41
N THR A 32 8.15 7.80 7.39
CA THR A 32 8.19 7.39 8.80
C THR A 32 7.15 6.30 9.05
N PRO A 33 7.28 5.51 10.13
CA PRO A 33 6.25 4.54 10.49
C PRO A 33 4.87 5.15 10.65
N GLU A 34 4.79 6.36 11.19
CA GLU A 34 3.51 7.06 11.33
C GLU A 34 2.89 7.39 9.98
N GLN A 35 3.71 7.87 9.04
CA GLN A 35 3.24 8.19 7.69
C GLN A 35 2.76 6.93 6.95
N ARG A 36 3.44 5.81 7.13
CA ARG A 36 3.03 4.54 6.52
C ARG A 36 1.70 4.04 7.07
N ARG A 37 1.38 4.34 8.31
CA ARG A 37 0.11 3.94 8.92
C ARG A 37 -1.04 4.86 8.55
N ASN A 38 -0.77 6.06 8.03
CA ASN A 38 -1.80 7.02 7.66
C ASN A 38 -2.22 6.84 6.20
N TRP A 39 -2.98 5.79 5.96
CA TRP A 39 -3.48 5.45 4.63
C TRP A 39 -4.99 5.49 4.59
N ARG A 40 -5.55 5.65 3.40
CA ARG A 40 -6.98 5.61 3.15
C ARG A 40 -7.28 4.77 1.92
N LEU A 41 -8.41 4.09 1.96
CA LEU A 41 -8.90 3.42 0.75
C LEU A 41 -9.65 4.45 -0.10
N ILE A 42 -9.42 4.41 -1.40
CA ILE A 42 -10.09 5.26 -2.39
C ILE A 42 -10.71 4.37 -3.47
N GLY A 43 -11.67 4.94 -4.23
CA GLY A 43 -12.30 4.21 -5.32
C GLY A 43 -12.98 2.93 -4.88
N ARG A 44 -13.65 2.92 -3.73
CA ARG A 44 -14.32 1.75 -3.17
C ARG A 44 -13.34 0.59 -2.91
N GLY A 45 -12.15 0.91 -2.43
CA GLY A 45 -11.14 -0.09 -2.13
C GLY A 45 -10.28 -0.52 -3.32
N GLN A 46 -10.42 0.16 -4.47
CA GLN A 46 -9.60 -0.13 -5.65
C GLN A 46 -8.22 0.50 -5.58
N GLY A 47 -8.05 1.49 -4.70
CA GLY A 47 -6.77 2.16 -4.50
C GLY A 47 -6.50 2.47 -3.05
N ILE A 48 -5.24 2.77 -2.75
CA ILE A 48 -4.78 3.14 -1.42
C ILE A 48 -4.01 4.45 -1.54
N HIS A 49 -4.34 5.41 -0.69
CA HIS A 49 -3.73 6.74 -0.72
C HIS A 49 -3.04 7.04 0.61
N TRP A 50 -1.82 7.56 0.53
CA TRP A 50 -1.04 8.04 1.67
C TRP A 50 -0.89 9.56 1.55
N PRO A 51 -1.71 10.36 2.28
CA PRO A 51 -1.69 11.83 2.12
C PRO A 51 -0.38 12.48 2.54
N ASP A 52 0.32 11.92 3.53
CA ASP A 52 1.54 12.53 4.04
C ASP A 52 2.69 12.49 3.04
N VAL A 53 2.71 11.52 2.15
CA VAL A 53 3.78 11.32 1.16
C VAL A 53 3.26 11.41 -0.27
N ASP A 54 1.99 11.77 -0.43
CA ASP A 54 1.34 11.91 -1.73
C ASP A 54 1.52 10.68 -2.61
N GLU A 55 1.34 9.50 -2.03
CA GLU A 55 1.48 8.24 -2.73
C GLU A 55 0.12 7.59 -2.95
N ASP A 56 -0.11 7.11 -4.17
CA ASP A 56 -1.31 6.35 -4.54
C ASP A 56 -0.90 5.01 -5.14
N ILE A 57 -1.51 3.94 -4.67
CA ILE A 57 -1.24 2.61 -5.19
C ILE A 57 -2.56 1.97 -5.61
N SER A 58 -2.62 1.51 -6.86
CA SER A 58 -3.76 0.78 -7.39
C SER A 58 -3.64 -0.70 -7.02
N VAL A 59 -4.72 -1.27 -6.50
CA VAL A 59 -4.78 -2.72 -6.21
C VAL A 59 -4.57 -3.52 -7.47
N ALA A 60 -5.12 -3.08 -8.61
CA ALA A 60 -4.92 -3.74 -9.90
C ALA A 60 -3.44 -3.77 -10.29
N SER A 61 -2.70 -2.70 -10.00
CA SER A 61 -1.25 -2.66 -10.26
C SER A 61 -0.52 -3.68 -9.40
N LEU A 62 -0.89 -3.82 -8.14
CA LEU A 62 -0.30 -4.82 -7.24
C LEU A 62 -0.57 -6.23 -7.75
N LEU A 63 -1.78 -6.51 -8.21
CA LEU A 63 -2.14 -7.83 -8.75
C LEU A 63 -1.34 -8.16 -10.00
N ARG A 64 -1.07 -7.18 -10.85
CA ARG A 64 -0.26 -7.41 -12.06
C ARG A 64 1.20 -7.60 -11.77
N ALA A 65 1.71 -6.95 -10.72
CA ALA A 65 3.11 -7.04 -10.34
C ALA A 65 3.42 -8.33 -9.56
N ALA A 66 2.40 -8.87 -8.92
CA ALA A 66 2.53 -10.13 -8.18
C ALA A 66 2.34 -11.31 -9.13
#